data_e97f7faffafbf2b7708d42415ec8f567
#
_entry.id   e97f7faffafbf2b7708d42415ec8f567
#
_cell.length_a   1.000
_cell.length_b   1.000
_cell.length_c   1.000
_cell.angle_alpha   90.00
_cell.angle_beta   90.00
_cell.angle_gamma   90.00
#
_symmetry.space_group_name_H-M   'P 1'
#
loop_
_entity.id
_entity.type
_entity.pdbx_description
1 polymer ?
#
loop_
_entity_poly.entity_id
_entity_poly.type
_entity_poly.pdbx_seq_one_letter_code
_entity_poly.pdbx_strand_id
1 'polypeptide(L)'
;MTDTPTQGKAPLLHVEDIHSYYGNIHALHGISLDVFEGEIVTLIGSNGAGKSTTIRTISGIMHPRQGAIYLDGAPIHNLPAHTLVAHGIAQSPEGRRIFPRLSVIDNLQMGAFLRRDKAEIQRDIENVYALFPRLKERHRQFAGTLSGGEQQMLAMGRAMMARPRLLLLDEPSMGLAPVLVDQIFEIIKRINTEQGTTILLVEQNALMALEIAARGYVLQSGSIVLSDTGAALLENDMVRKVYLGEVG
;
A
#
# COMPACT_ATOMS: atom_id res chain seq x y z
N MET A 1 11.90 -16.84 -23.66
CA MET A 1 12.67 -17.13 -22.45
C MET A 1 12.08 -16.24 -21.36
N THR A 2 11.18 -16.78 -20.59
CA THR A 2 10.48 -16.07 -19.51
C THR A 2 11.34 -16.18 -18.27
N ASP A 3 12.07 -15.13 -17.96
CA ASP A 3 12.71 -14.97 -16.64
C ASP A 3 11.61 -14.97 -15.57
N THR A 4 11.50 -16.06 -14.85
CA THR A 4 10.72 -16.15 -13.62
C THR A 4 11.64 -15.64 -12.50
N PRO A 5 11.49 -14.41 -12.01
CA PRO A 5 12.45 -13.82 -11.09
C PRO A 5 12.01 -14.08 -9.66
N THR A 6 12.22 -15.27 -9.09
CA THR A 6 12.15 -15.41 -7.62
C THR A 6 12.45 -16.83 -7.11
N GLN A 7 13.04 -17.72 -7.90
CA GLN A 7 13.46 -19.01 -7.34
C GLN A 7 14.70 -18.81 -6.46
N GLY A 8 14.50 -18.71 -5.13
CA GLY A 8 15.56 -18.76 -4.12
C GLY A 8 15.66 -17.57 -3.16
N LYS A 9 14.91 -16.49 -3.33
CA LYS A 9 14.92 -15.34 -2.39
C LYS A 9 13.75 -15.47 -1.41
N ALA A 10 14.02 -15.32 -0.10
CA ALA A 10 12.95 -15.27 0.90
C ALA A 10 12.10 -13.98 0.72
N PRO A 11 10.78 -14.02 0.92
CA PRO A 11 9.93 -12.84 0.84
C PRO A 11 10.25 -11.86 1.97
N LEU A 12 10.14 -10.56 1.68
CA LEU A 12 10.20 -9.50 2.69
C LEU A 12 8.98 -9.58 3.62
N LEU A 13 7.78 -9.73 3.03
CA LEU A 13 6.55 -9.99 3.76
C LEU A 13 6.03 -11.37 3.36
N HIS A 14 5.79 -12.23 4.35
CA HIS A 14 5.13 -13.52 4.20
C HIS A 14 3.89 -13.57 5.08
N VAL A 15 2.76 -13.77 4.47
CA VAL A 15 1.46 -13.93 5.14
C VAL A 15 1.02 -15.38 4.94
N GLU A 16 0.77 -16.09 6.04
CA GLU A 16 0.46 -17.52 6.04
C GLU A 16 -0.89 -17.76 6.70
N ASP A 17 -1.86 -18.18 5.89
CA ASP A 17 -3.20 -18.70 6.29
C ASP A 17 -3.89 -17.82 7.35
N ILE A 18 -3.90 -16.49 7.17
CA ILE A 18 -4.49 -15.60 8.18
C ILE A 18 -6.01 -15.60 8.11
N HIS A 19 -6.63 -15.77 9.29
CA HIS A 19 -8.06 -15.66 9.52
C HIS A 19 -8.35 -14.47 10.43
N SER A 20 -9.07 -13.47 9.94
CA SER A 20 -9.37 -12.26 10.69
C SER A 20 -10.87 -12.02 10.83
N TYR A 21 -11.27 -11.42 11.95
CA TYR A 21 -12.69 -11.32 12.34
C TYR A 21 -13.03 -9.91 12.84
N TYR A 22 -14.21 -9.43 12.49
CA TYR A 22 -14.88 -8.31 13.17
C TYR A 22 -15.92 -8.88 14.12
N GLY A 23 -15.60 -8.94 15.42
CA GLY A 23 -16.44 -9.66 16.38
C GLY A 23 -16.60 -11.13 15.97
N ASN A 24 -17.82 -11.55 15.60
CA ASN A 24 -18.10 -12.90 15.14
C ASN A 24 -18.13 -13.03 13.60
N ILE A 25 -17.97 -11.93 12.87
CA ILE A 25 -17.97 -11.96 11.41
C ILE A 25 -16.56 -12.35 10.92
N HIS A 26 -16.47 -13.51 10.28
CA HIS A 26 -15.25 -13.98 9.64
C HIS A 26 -15.03 -13.18 8.37
N ALA A 27 -13.99 -12.34 8.32
CA ALA A 27 -13.75 -11.42 7.24
C ALA A 27 -12.63 -11.87 6.30
N LEU A 28 -11.62 -12.59 6.81
CA LEU A 28 -10.56 -13.21 6.00
C LEU A 28 -10.53 -14.72 6.27
N HIS A 29 -10.52 -15.50 5.20
CA HIS A 29 -10.69 -16.95 5.20
C HIS A 29 -9.41 -17.66 4.71
N GLY A 30 -8.30 -17.54 5.45
CA GLY A 30 -7.05 -18.20 5.09
C GLY A 30 -6.27 -17.48 3.98
N ILE A 31 -6.03 -16.16 4.15
CA ILE A 31 -5.24 -15.40 3.20
C ILE A 31 -3.77 -15.76 3.34
N SER A 32 -3.15 -16.15 2.20
CA SER A 32 -1.71 -16.35 2.08
C SER A 32 -1.17 -15.55 0.90
N LEU A 33 -0.12 -14.73 1.13
CA LEU A 33 0.54 -13.95 0.09
C LEU A 33 1.99 -13.66 0.46
N ASP A 34 2.80 -13.42 -0.57
CA ASP A 34 4.20 -13.04 -0.46
C ASP A 34 4.46 -11.71 -1.15
N VAL A 35 5.33 -10.89 -0.56
CA VAL A 35 5.88 -9.68 -1.19
C VAL A 35 7.39 -9.74 -1.09
N PHE A 36 8.10 -9.74 -2.23
CA PHE A 36 9.55 -9.73 -2.24
C PHE A 36 10.10 -8.31 -2.25
N GLU A 37 11.32 -8.15 -1.78
CA GLU A 37 11.96 -6.84 -1.70
C GLU A 37 12.11 -6.18 -3.08
N GLY A 38 11.65 -4.92 -3.17
CA GLY A 38 11.67 -4.12 -4.40
C GLY A 38 10.49 -4.36 -5.35
N GLU A 39 9.54 -5.24 -5.03
CA GLU A 39 8.35 -5.45 -5.86
C GLU A 39 7.23 -4.43 -5.56
N ILE A 40 6.42 -4.17 -6.58
CA ILE A 40 5.03 -3.73 -6.40
C ILE A 40 4.16 -4.98 -6.51
N VAL A 41 3.47 -5.33 -5.42
CA VAL A 41 2.45 -6.38 -5.41
C VAL A 41 1.09 -5.74 -5.21
N THR A 42 0.10 -6.17 -5.99
CA THR A 42 -1.26 -5.64 -5.84
C THR A 42 -2.25 -6.69 -5.34
N LEU A 43 -3.17 -6.25 -4.49
CA LEU A 43 -4.33 -7.02 -4.05
C LEU A 43 -5.58 -6.33 -4.61
N ILE A 44 -6.19 -6.95 -5.61
CA ILE A 44 -7.39 -6.44 -6.27
C ILE A 44 -8.64 -7.22 -5.85
N GLY A 45 -9.80 -6.60 -5.97
CA GLY A 45 -11.08 -7.21 -5.62
C GLY A 45 -12.18 -6.17 -5.49
N SER A 46 -13.42 -6.62 -5.51
CA SER A 46 -14.61 -5.75 -5.31
C SER A 46 -14.66 -5.16 -3.90
N ASN A 47 -15.54 -4.17 -3.71
CA ASN A 47 -15.81 -3.63 -2.36
C ASN A 47 -16.33 -4.74 -1.45
N GLY A 48 -15.80 -4.79 -0.22
CA GLY A 48 -16.13 -5.83 0.74
C GLY A 48 -15.40 -7.17 0.53
N ALA A 49 -14.53 -7.31 -0.47
CA ALA A 49 -13.78 -8.55 -0.69
C ALA A 49 -12.78 -8.89 0.43
N GLY A 50 -12.42 -7.93 1.30
CA GLY A 50 -11.47 -8.14 2.40
C GLY A 50 -10.14 -7.40 2.23
N LYS A 51 -9.96 -6.59 1.17
CA LYS A 51 -8.71 -5.87 0.84
C LYS A 51 -8.17 -5.03 2.00
N SER A 52 -8.95 -4.04 2.46
CA SER A 52 -8.54 -3.18 3.58
C SER A 52 -8.42 -3.94 4.90
N THR A 53 -9.17 -5.05 5.07
CA THR A 53 -9.02 -5.95 6.23
C THR A 53 -7.65 -6.63 6.20
N THR A 54 -7.20 -7.08 5.04
CA THR A 54 -5.86 -7.67 4.87
C THR A 54 -4.76 -6.67 5.25
N ILE A 55 -4.83 -5.44 4.72
CA ILE A 55 -3.88 -4.37 5.11
C ILE A 55 -3.94 -4.07 6.60
N ARG A 56 -5.13 -3.95 7.20
CA ARG A 56 -5.28 -3.70 8.65
C ARG A 56 -4.68 -4.83 9.48
N THR A 57 -4.77 -6.07 9.01
CA THR A 57 -4.17 -7.21 9.69
C THR A 57 -2.64 -7.18 9.57
N ILE A 58 -2.10 -6.89 8.39
CA ILE A 58 -0.65 -6.77 8.17
C ILE A 58 -0.06 -5.60 8.97
N SER A 59 -0.77 -4.46 9.05
CA SER A 59 -0.31 -3.27 9.78
C SER A 59 -0.53 -3.32 11.30
N GLY A 60 -1.01 -4.45 11.86
CA GLY A 60 -1.19 -4.63 13.30
C GLY A 60 -2.34 -3.82 13.91
N ILE A 61 -3.22 -3.22 13.08
CA ILE A 61 -4.47 -2.58 13.53
C ILE A 61 -5.49 -3.65 13.93
N MET A 62 -5.40 -4.82 13.29
CA MET A 62 -6.17 -6.00 13.60
C MET A 62 -5.20 -7.18 13.76
N HIS A 63 -5.49 -8.09 14.69
CA HIS A 63 -4.70 -9.31 14.84
C HIS A 63 -5.47 -10.51 14.27
N PRO A 64 -4.82 -11.40 13.50
CA PRO A 64 -5.47 -12.61 13.02
C PRO A 64 -5.74 -13.57 14.21
N ARG A 65 -6.83 -14.31 14.15
CA ARG A 65 -7.11 -15.38 15.14
C ARG A 65 -6.36 -16.68 14.83
N GLN A 66 -6.01 -16.89 13.56
CA GLN A 66 -5.26 -18.05 13.07
C GLN A 66 -4.32 -17.56 11.97
N GLY A 67 -3.28 -18.34 11.70
CA GLY A 67 -2.25 -18.01 10.75
C GLY A 67 -1.16 -17.11 11.34
N ALA A 68 -0.21 -16.70 10.50
CA ALA A 68 0.93 -15.91 10.91
C ALA A 68 1.33 -14.89 9.85
N ILE A 69 2.05 -13.85 10.28
CA ILE A 69 2.63 -12.83 9.39
C ILE A 69 4.09 -12.65 9.79
N TYR A 70 4.96 -12.71 8.80
CA TYR A 70 6.41 -12.56 9.00
C TYR A 70 6.92 -11.39 8.15
N LEU A 71 7.78 -10.58 8.74
CA LEU A 71 8.55 -9.56 8.04
C LEU A 71 10.03 -9.95 8.14
N ASP A 72 10.67 -10.17 6.98
CA ASP A 72 12.07 -10.61 6.93
C ASP A 72 12.34 -11.86 7.79
N GLY A 73 11.40 -12.81 7.76
CA GLY A 73 11.41 -14.04 8.54
C GLY A 73 11.04 -13.88 10.03
N ALA A 74 10.92 -12.66 10.55
CA ALA A 74 10.54 -12.42 11.94
C ALA A 74 9.00 -12.33 12.09
N PRO A 75 8.37 -13.02 13.07
CA PRO A 75 6.92 -12.97 13.26
C PRO A 75 6.49 -11.59 13.78
N ILE A 76 5.46 -10.99 13.11
CA ILE A 76 4.95 -9.67 13.45
C ILE A 76 3.45 -9.65 13.78
N HIS A 77 2.71 -10.75 13.61
CA HIS A 77 1.25 -10.81 13.72
C HIS A 77 0.68 -10.46 15.11
N ASN A 78 1.52 -10.50 16.16
CA ASN A 78 1.15 -10.10 17.52
C ASN A 78 1.71 -8.74 17.95
N LEU A 79 2.45 -8.07 17.06
CA LEU A 79 3.04 -6.77 17.38
C LEU A 79 1.98 -5.65 17.21
N PRO A 80 1.95 -4.68 18.12
CA PRO A 80 1.04 -3.54 17.98
C PRO A 80 1.49 -2.63 16.83
N ALA A 81 0.53 -1.99 16.15
CA ALA A 81 0.76 -1.17 14.96
C ALA A 81 1.89 -0.14 15.09
N HIS A 82 2.02 0.51 16.27
CA HIS A 82 3.04 1.53 16.46
C HIS A 82 4.49 0.97 16.45
N THR A 83 4.69 -0.29 16.77
CA THR A 83 6.02 -0.93 16.70
C THR A 83 6.37 -1.34 15.29
N LEU A 84 5.39 -1.65 14.43
CA LEU A 84 5.63 -2.06 13.05
C LEU A 84 6.27 -0.95 12.21
N VAL A 85 6.03 0.32 12.55
CA VAL A 85 6.71 1.46 11.91
C VAL A 85 8.23 1.39 12.15
N ALA A 86 8.66 1.03 13.37
CA ALA A 86 10.08 0.84 13.69
C ALA A 86 10.70 -0.38 12.98
N HIS A 87 9.87 -1.37 12.60
CA HIS A 87 10.27 -2.51 11.79
C HIS A 87 10.29 -2.22 10.28
N GLY A 88 9.93 -0.99 9.86
CA GLY A 88 9.99 -0.57 8.47
C GLY A 88 8.70 -0.80 7.67
N ILE A 89 7.55 -0.93 8.34
CA ILE A 89 6.23 -0.94 7.68
C ILE A 89 5.57 0.43 7.88
N ALA A 90 5.20 1.11 6.80
CA ALA A 90 4.37 2.30 6.87
C ALA A 90 3.12 2.13 6.02
N GLN A 91 2.03 2.82 6.39
CA GLN A 91 0.76 2.74 5.69
C GLN A 91 0.23 4.13 5.32
N SER A 92 -0.24 4.26 4.07
CA SER A 92 -1.18 5.31 3.67
C SER A 92 -2.58 4.70 3.66
N PRO A 93 -3.39 4.93 4.69
CA PRO A 93 -4.70 4.28 4.83
C PRO A 93 -5.75 4.91 3.93
N GLU A 94 -6.82 4.16 3.66
CA GLU A 94 -8.04 4.67 3.01
C GLU A 94 -8.59 5.92 3.72
N GLY A 95 -9.12 6.85 2.94
CA GLY A 95 -9.70 8.10 3.45
C GLY A 95 -8.66 9.13 3.88
N ARG A 96 -7.43 9.02 3.36
CA ARG A 96 -6.31 9.99 3.50
C ARG A 96 -5.75 10.11 4.92
N ARG A 97 -6.58 10.20 5.95
CA ARG A 97 -6.24 10.26 7.39
C ARG A 97 -5.11 11.26 7.71
N ILE A 98 -5.13 12.43 7.07
CA ILE A 98 -4.23 13.55 7.38
C ILE A 98 -4.60 14.22 8.71
N PHE A 99 -3.70 15.02 9.27
CA PHE A 99 -3.97 15.90 10.40
C PHE A 99 -4.46 17.26 9.87
N PRO A 100 -5.77 17.55 9.81
CA PRO A 100 -6.31 18.68 9.06
C PRO A 100 -5.95 20.05 9.67
N ARG A 101 -5.65 20.08 10.98
CA ARG A 101 -5.26 21.30 11.73
C ARG A 101 -3.76 21.55 11.75
N LEU A 102 -2.95 20.64 11.19
CA LEU A 102 -1.52 20.82 11.01
C LEU A 102 -1.24 21.32 9.59
N SER A 103 -0.12 22.02 9.42
CA SER A 103 0.36 22.40 8.08
C SER A 103 0.81 21.16 7.28
N VAL A 104 1.04 21.33 5.98
CA VAL A 104 1.61 20.30 5.12
C VAL A 104 2.95 19.82 5.68
N ILE A 105 3.86 20.76 6.01
CA ILE A 105 5.18 20.40 6.53
C ILE A 105 5.10 19.68 7.88
N ASP A 106 4.20 20.09 8.78
CA ASP A 106 4.01 19.42 10.07
C ASP A 106 3.46 18.01 9.90
N ASN A 107 2.54 17.80 8.93
CA ASN A 107 2.05 16.45 8.57
C ASN A 107 3.20 15.55 8.09
N LEU A 108 4.10 16.07 7.24
CA LEU A 108 5.27 15.31 6.80
C LEU A 108 6.20 14.96 7.96
N GLN A 109 6.50 15.93 8.83
CA GLN A 109 7.34 15.71 10.01
C GLN A 109 6.74 14.67 10.97
N MET A 110 5.42 14.61 11.11
CA MET A 110 4.74 13.57 11.89
C MET A 110 5.03 12.16 11.34
N GLY A 111 5.21 12.00 10.03
CA GLY A 111 5.62 10.74 9.43
C GLY A 111 7.01 10.27 9.87
N ALA A 112 7.89 11.20 10.22
CA ALA A 112 9.23 10.95 10.71
C ALA A 112 9.32 10.89 12.27
N PHE A 113 8.20 10.76 12.99
CA PHE A 113 8.13 10.91 14.45
C PHE A 113 9.12 10.02 15.23
N LEU A 114 9.38 8.81 14.75
CA LEU A 114 10.32 7.86 15.39
C LEU A 114 11.79 8.16 15.06
N ARG A 115 12.07 9.03 14.10
CA ARG A 115 13.41 9.31 13.60
C ARG A 115 14.07 10.46 14.37
N ARG A 116 15.42 10.47 14.38
CA ARG A 116 16.25 11.47 15.08
C ARG A 116 17.26 12.15 14.15
N ASP A 117 17.39 11.67 12.93
CA ASP A 117 18.34 12.07 11.90
C ASP A 117 17.89 13.32 11.14
N LYS A 118 17.91 14.49 11.79
CA LYS A 118 17.35 15.75 11.30
C LYS A 118 17.77 16.12 9.86
N ALA A 119 19.04 15.91 9.50
CA ALA A 119 19.54 16.24 8.17
C ALA A 119 18.90 15.34 7.10
N GLU A 120 18.74 14.05 7.38
CA GLU A 120 18.11 13.10 6.48
C GLU A 120 16.60 13.32 6.39
N ILE A 121 15.93 13.66 7.51
CA ILE A 121 14.52 14.06 7.50
C ILE A 121 14.29 15.25 6.57
N GLN A 122 15.19 16.25 6.59
CA GLN A 122 15.08 17.41 5.70
C GLN A 122 15.26 17.01 4.23
N ARG A 123 16.20 16.10 3.93
CA ARG A 123 16.37 15.56 2.57
C ARG A 123 15.12 14.80 2.11
N ASP A 124 14.51 14.00 2.97
CA ASP A 124 13.30 13.26 2.64
C ASP A 124 12.10 14.18 2.40
N ILE A 125 11.99 15.30 3.12
CA ILE A 125 11.00 16.33 2.84
C ILE A 125 11.20 16.89 1.42
N GLU A 126 12.43 17.20 1.01
CA GLU A 126 12.71 17.68 -0.34
C GLU A 126 12.42 16.61 -1.40
N ASN A 127 12.71 15.32 -1.12
CA ASN A 127 12.35 14.21 -2.00
C ASN A 127 10.83 14.08 -2.15
N VAL A 128 10.07 14.20 -1.05
CA VAL A 128 8.60 14.25 -1.10
C VAL A 128 8.11 15.43 -1.93
N TYR A 129 8.72 16.59 -1.78
CA TYR A 129 8.37 17.77 -2.60
C TYR A 129 8.73 17.61 -4.07
N ALA A 130 9.79 16.86 -4.41
CA ALA A 130 10.13 16.53 -5.79
C ALA A 130 9.10 15.60 -6.45
N LEU A 131 8.52 14.66 -5.65
CA LEU A 131 7.42 13.80 -6.11
C LEU A 131 6.08 14.55 -6.16
N PHE A 132 5.84 15.47 -5.22
CA PHE A 132 4.60 16.20 -5.04
C PHE A 132 4.82 17.71 -5.01
N PRO A 133 5.12 18.38 -6.16
CA PRO A 133 5.47 19.81 -6.18
C PRO A 133 4.39 20.71 -5.56
N ARG A 134 3.10 20.34 -5.69
CA ARG A 134 1.98 21.08 -5.09
C ARG A 134 2.06 21.15 -3.57
N LEU A 135 2.61 20.13 -2.91
CA LEU A 135 2.81 20.15 -1.46
C LEU A 135 3.90 21.16 -1.06
N LYS A 136 4.95 21.34 -1.90
CA LYS A 136 5.99 22.35 -1.69
C LYS A 136 5.42 23.76 -1.75
N GLU A 137 4.61 24.05 -2.79
CA GLU A 137 3.95 25.34 -2.97
C GLU A 137 3.08 25.73 -1.77
N ARG A 138 2.51 24.73 -1.11
CA ARG A 138 1.53 24.86 -0.01
C ARG A 138 2.05 24.41 1.35
N HIS A 139 3.38 24.34 1.53
CA HIS A 139 4.01 23.70 2.69
C HIS A 139 3.55 24.26 4.05
N ARG A 140 3.15 25.54 4.12
CA ARG A 140 2.63 26.17 5.34
C ARG A 140 1.10 26.19 5.44
N GLN A 141 0.40 25.73 4.40
CA GLN A 141 -1.06 25.69 4.37
C GLN A 141 -1.58 24.59 5.30
N PHE A 142 -2.71 24.84 5.98
CA PHE A 142 -3.38 23.81 6.77
C PHE A 142 -3.88 22.68 5.86
N ALA A 143 -3.55 21.44 6.22
CA ALA A 143 -3.82 20.27 5.40
C ALA A 143 -5.32 20.05 5.14
N GLY A 144 -6.19 20.45 6.07
CA GLY A 144 -7.63 20.36 5.89
C GLY A 144 -8.20 21.26 4.78
N THR A 145 -7.44 22.25 4.31
CA THR A 145 -7.86 23.18 3.25
C THR A 145 -7.33 22.80 1.86
N LEU A 146 -6.58 21.70 1.76
CA LEU A 146 -6.10 21.15 0.50
C LEU A 146 -7.24 20.47 -0.27
N SER A 147 -7.11 20.39 -1.59
CA SER A 147 -7.98 19.55 -2.42
C SER A 147 -7.85 18.06 -2.06
N GLY A 148 -8.83 17.25 -2.45
CA GLY A 148 -8.79 15.82 -2.16
C GLY A 148 -7.55 15.10 -2.70
N GLY A 149 -7.10 15.45 -3.89
CA GLY A 149 -5.87 14.89 -4.47
C GLY A 149 -4.61 15.31 -3.72
N GLU A 150 -4.51 16.59 -3.33
CA GLU A 150 -3.38 17.08 -2.54
C GLU A 150 -3.34 16.44 -1.14
N GLN A 151 -4.51 16.18 -0.53
CA GLN A 151 -4.59 15.45 0.75
C GLN A 151 -4.10 14.00 0.59
N GLN A 152 -4.42 13.34 -0.54
CA GLN A 152 -3.93 12.00 -0.84
C GLN A 152 -2.42 11.97 -1.04
N MET A 153 -1.89 12.92 -1.81
CA MET A 153 -0.44 13.10 -1.97
C MET A 153 0.26 13.34 -0.62
N LEU A 154 -0.35 14.14 0.27
CA LEU A 154 0.16 14.39 1.60
C LEU A 154 0.15 13.13 2.48
N ALA A 155 -0.90 12.31 2.42
CA ALA A 155 -0.98 11.05 3.15
C ALA A 155 0.12 10.06 2.71
N MET A 156 0.35 9.94 1.40
CA MET A 156 1.44 9.13 0.85
C MET A 156 2.81 9.69 1.25
N GLY A 157 3.03 10.99 1.06
CA GLY A 157 4.28 11.65 1.45
C GLY A 157 4.58 11.46 2.93
N ARG A 158 3.59 11.58 3.82
CA ARG A 158 3.74 11.34 5.25
C ARG A 158 4.16 9.88 5.55
N ALA A 159 3.58 8.90 4.86
CA ALA A 159 3.97 7.49 5.03
C ALA A 159 5.43 7.26 4.58
N MET A 160 5.88 7.90 3.51
CA MET A 160 7.25 7.82 3.01
C MET A 160 8.28 8.41 4.00
N MET A 161 7.91 9.41 4.81
CA MET A 161 8.81 10.03 5.79
C MET A 161 9.31 9.05 6.87
N ALA A 162 8.65 7.90 7.05
CA ALA A 162 9.14 6.82 7.90
C ALA A 162 10.32 6.05 7.29
N ARG A 163 10.67 6.24 6.01
CA ARG A 163 11.61 5.42 5.22
C ARG A 163 11.27 3.92 5.28
N PRO A 164 10.05 3.55 4.90
CA PRO A 164 9.63 2.16 5.03
C PRO A 164 10.38 1.24 4.07
N ARG A 165 10.66 0.01 4.51
CA ARG A 165 11.02 -1.10 3.63
C ARG A 165 9.79 -1.63 2.89
N LEU A 166 8.62 -1.61 3.56
CA LEU A 166 7.32 -2.00 3.00
C LEU A 166 6.32 -0.86 3.18
N LEU A 167 5.85 -0.30 2.08
CA LEU A 167 4.80 0.72 2.04
C LEU A 167 3.46 0.06 1.68
N LEU A 168 2.50 0.18 2.58
CA LEU A 168 1.12 -0.29 2.39
C LEU A 168 0.27 0.85 1.89
N LEU A 169 -0.35 0.71 0.71
CA LEU A 169 -1.23 1.70 0.10
C LEU A 169 -2.65 1.14 0.00
N ASP A 170 -3.60 1.77 0.68
CA ASP A 170 -4.99 1.33 0.76
C ASP A 170 -5.88 2.26 -0.07
N GLU A 171 -6.24 1.83 -1.28
CA GLU A 171 -7.06 2.52 -2.28
C GLU A 171 -6.64 3.99 -2.53
N PRO A 172 -5.36 4.25 -2.88
CA PRO A 172 -4.83 5.59 -3.02
C PRO A 172 -5.49 6.40 -4.16
N SER A 173 -6.10 5.75 -5.14
CA SER A 173 -6.79 6.41 -6.26
C SER A 173 -8.26 6.75 -5.98
N MET A 174 -8.84 6.23 -4.88
CA MET A 174 -10.27 6.31 -4.63
C MET A 174 -10.77 7.76 -4.49
N GLY A 175 -11.83 8.08 -5.25
CA GLY A 175 -12.48 9.40 -5.21
C GLY A 175 -11.65 10.55 -5.78
N LEU A 176 -10.68 10.25 -6.63
CA LEU A 176 -9.90 11.23 -7.37
C LEU A 176 -10.44 11.42 -8.80
N ALA A 177 -10.15 12.59 -9.38
CA ALA A 177 -10.41 12.83 -10.80
C ALA A 177 -9.44 11.98 -11.66
N PRO A 178 -9.84 11.55 -12.88
CA PRO A 178 -9.03 10.65 -13.72
C PRO A 178 -7.57 11.09 -13.89
N VAL A 179 -7.33 12.37 -14.19
CA VAL A 179 -5.96 12.91 -14.34
C VAL A 179 -5.12 12.75 -13.07
N LEU A 180 -5.74 12.81 -11.88
CA LEU A 180 -5.04 12.61 -10.61
C LEU A 180 -4.80 11.14 -10.33
N VAL A 181 -5.67 10.25 -10.81
CA VAL A 181 -5.47 8.80 -10.74
C VAL A 181 -4.19 8.43 -11.47
N ASP A 182 -4.05 8.83 -12.74
CA ASP A 182 -2.84 8.57 -13.55
C ASP A 182 -1.58 9.08 -12.83
N GLN A 183 -1.63 10.29 -12.27
CA GLN A 183 -0.52 10.86 -11.51
C GLN A 183 -0.15 10.03 -10.27
N ILE A 184 -1.13 9.52 -9.52
CA ILE A 184 -0.89 8.69 -8.33
C ILE A 184 -0.20 7.38 -8.72
N PHE A 185 -0.66 6.69 -9.78
CA PHE A 185 -0.04 5.45 -10.23
C PHE A 185 1.39 5.68 -10.74
N GLU A 186 1.64 6.77 -11.48
CA GLU A 186 2.98 7.13 -11.90
C GLU A 186 3.90 7.43 -10.71
N ILE A 187 3.40 8.09 -9.67
CA ILE A 187 4.15 8.35 -8.44
C ILE A 187 4.43 7.05 -7.69
N ILE A 188 3.48 6.13 -7.59
CA ILE A 188 3.68 4.81 -6.96
C ILE A 188 4.82 4.07 -7.66
N LYS A 189 4.83 4.06 -8.99
CA LYS A 189 5.90 3.47 -9.79
C LYS A 189 7.25 4.15 -9.53
N ARG A 190 7.28 5.48 -9.47
CA ARG A 190 8.51 6.23 -9.16
C ARG A 190 9.02 5.95 -7.75
N ILE A 191 8.18 5.88 -6.72
CA ILE A 191 8.57 5.51 -5.35
C ILE A 191 9.27 4.15 -5.35
N ASN A 192 8.74 3.17 -6.10
CA ASN A 192 9.35 1.86 -6.20
C ASN A 192 10.68 1.90 -6.98
N THR A 193 10.70 2.48 -8.19
CA THR A 193 11.86 2.41 -9.09
C THR A 193 13.00 3.33 -8.66
N GLU A 194 12.71 4.54 -8.15
CA GLU A 194 13.73 5.53 -7.77
C GLU A 194 14.25 5.33 -6.34
N GLN A 195 13.40 4.81 -5.43
CA GLN A 195 13.76 4.65 -4.01
C GLN A 195 13.92 3.19 -3.56
N GLY A 196 13.60 2.22 -4.45
CA GLY A 196 13.68 0.79 -4.13
C GLY A 196 12.64 0.34 -3.10
N THR A 197 11.63 1.16 -2.79
CA THR A 197 10.62 0.85 -1.77
C THR A 197 9.74 -0.31 -2.23
N THR A 198 9.60 -1.34 -1.41
CA THR A 198 8.64 -2.43 -1.64
C THR A 198 7.22 -1.94 -1.37
N ILE A 199 6.26 -2.26 -2.24
CA ILE A 199 4.90 -1.75 -2.13
C ILE A 199 3.88 -2.88 -2.16
N LEU A 200 2.97 -2.91 -1.17
CA LEU A 200 1.73 -3.66 -1.25
C LEU A 200 0.59 -2.67 -1.50
N LEU A 201 0.05 -2.72 -2.71
CA LEU A 201 -1.00 -1.85 -3.19
C LEU A 201 -2.35 -2.56 -3.14
N VAL A 202 -3.31 -1.99 -2.43
CA VAL A 202 -4.71 -2.43 -2.48
C VAL A 202 -5.48 -1.45 -3.32
N GLU A 203 -6.18 -1.94 -4.34
CA GLU A 203 -6.93 -1.10 -5.28
C GLU A 203 -8.21 -1.75 -5.78
N GLN A 204 -9.16 -0.90 -6.11
CA GLN A 204 -10.36 -1.30 -6.86
C GLN A 204 -10.14 -1.12 -8.36
N ASN A 205 -9.31 -0.15 -8.78
CA ASN A 205 -8.91 0.04 -10.17
C ASN A 205 -7.90 -1.04 -10.58
N ALA A 206 -8.45 -2.22 -10.93
CA ALA A 206 -7.65 -3.41 -11.21
C ALA A 206 -6.71 -3.23 -12.41
N LEU A 207 -7.17 -2.55 -13.48
CA LEU A 207 -6.36 -2.30 -14.67
C LEU A 207 -5.07 -1.57 -14.32
N MET A 208 -5.20 -0.38 -13.76
CA MET A 208 -4.05 0.46 -13.41
C MET A 208 -3.13 -0.20 -12.39
N ALA A 209 -3.70 -0.94 -11.42
CA ALA A 209 -2.92 -1.63 -10.41
C ALA A 209 -2.09 -2.78 -10.99
N LEU A 210 -2.68 -3.58 -11.89
CA LEU A 210 -1.99 -4.69 -12.55
C LEU A 210 -0.94 -4.23 -13.56
N GLU A 211 -1.14 -3.09 -14.24
CA GLU A 211 -0.16 -2.52 -15.18
C GLU A 211 1.17 -2.16 -14.52
N ILE A 212 1.16 -1.78 -13.24
CA ILE A 212 2.38 -1.40 -12.52
C ILE A 212 2.91 -2.51 -11.60
N ALA A 213 2.13 -3.55 -11.34
CA ALA A 213 2.48 -4.60 -10.39
C ALA A 213 3.30 -5.71 -11.05
N ALA A 214 4.35 -6.17 -10.37
CA ALA A 214 5.08 -7.38 -10.74
C ALA A 214 4.18 -8.62 -10.59
N ARG A 215 3.40 -8.66 -9.49
CA ARG A 215 2.46 -9.75 -9.18
C ARG A 215 1.17 -9.20 -8.59
N GLY A 216 0.10 -9.96 -8.75
CA GLY A 216 -1.20 -9.63 -8.20
C GLY A 216 -1.90 -10.80 -7.54
N TYR A 217 -2.77 -10.49 -6.60
CA TYR A 217 -3.68 -11.42 -5.96
C TYR A 217 -5.11 -10.92 -6.12
N VAL A 218 -6.00 -11.79 -6.56
CA VAL A 218 -7.43 -11.48 -6.72
C VAL A 218 -8.17 -11.98 -5.49
N LEU A 219 -8.76 -11.04 -4.76
CA LEU A 219 -9.49 -11.30 -3.53
C LEU A 219 -11.00 -11.30 -3.79
N GLN A 220 -11.68 -12.35 -3.34
CA GLN A 220 -13.13 -12.47 -3.40
C GLN A 220 -13.66 -13.04 -2.09
N SER A 221 -14.62 -12.35 -1.47
CA SER A 221 -15.30 -12.81 -0.23
C SER A 221 -14.34 -13.34 0.86
N GLY A 222 -13.25 -12.61 1.09
CA GLY A 222 -12.26 -12.92 2.14
C GLY A 222 -11.24 -14.00 1.79
N SER A 223 -11.21 -14.49 0.54
CA SER A 223 -10.27 -15.52 0.08
C SER A 223 -9.53 -15.07 -1.18
N ILE A 224 -8.28 -15.48 -1.35
CA ILE A 224 -7.55 -15.31 -2.62
C ILE A 224 -8.03 -16.41 -3.57
N VAL A 225 -8.58 -16.00 -4.71
CA VAL A 225 -9.11 -16.92 -5.73
C VAL A 225 -8.18 -17.10 -6.92
N LEU A 226 -7.25 -16.17 -7.13
CA LEU A 226 -6.27 -16.23 -8.20
C LEU A 226 -5.03 -15.42 -7.81
N SER A 227 -3.86 -15.89 -8.24
CA SER A 227 -2.59 -15.16 -8.09
C SER A 227 -1.69 -15.46 -9.28
N ASP A 228 -1.07 -14.43 -9.85
CA ASP A 228 -0.12 -14.57 -10.96
C ASP A 228 0.69 -13.26 -11.11
N THR A 229 1.54 -13.17 -12.14
CA THR A 229 2.15 -11.92 -12.56
C THR A 229 1.08 -10.91 -12.97
N GLY A 230 1.37 -9.60 -12.81
CA GLY A 230 0.43 -8.55 -13.24
C GLY A 230 0.04 -8.70 -14.72
N ALA A 231 1.03 -8.99 -15.59
CA ALA A 231 0.80 -9.21 -17.01
C ALA A 231 -0.12 -10.42 -17.30
N ALA A 232 0.08 -11.56 -16.62
CA ALA A 232 -0.76 -12.74 -16.80
C ALA A 232 -2.20 -12.50 -16.28
N LEU A 233 -2.36 -11.74 -15.20
CA LEU A 233 -3.68 -11.37 -14.69
C LEU A 233 -4.45 -10.42 -15.64
N LEU A 234 -3.77 -9.52 -16.34
CA LEU A 234 -4.38 -8.65 -17.35
C LEU A 234 -4.94 -9.44 -18.53
N GLU A 235 -4.34 -10.58 -18.87
CA GLU A 235 -4.79 -11.48 -19.96
C GLU A 235 -5.81 -12.52 -19.48
N ASN A 236 -6.06 -12.62 -18.17
CA ASN A 236 -6.95 -13.63 -17.61
C ASN A 236 -8.43 -13.31 -17.88
N ASP A 237 -9.17 -14.22 -18.49
CA ASP A 237 -10.57 -14.05 -18.88
C ASP A 237 -11.49 -13.70 -17.69
N MET A 238 -11.27 -14.31 -16.52
CA MET A 238 -12.07 -14.02 -15.33
C MET A 238 -11.79 -12.61 -14.82
N VAL A 239 -10.53 -12.19 -14.78
CA VAL A 239 -10.13 -10.84 -14.37
C VAL A 239 -10.69 -9.80 -15.33
N ARG A 240 -10.56 -10.03 -16.65
CA ARG A 240 -11.07 -9.14 -17.70
C ARG A 240 -12.58 -8.92 -17.59
N LYS A 241 -13.35 -10.01 -17.46
CA LYS A 241 -14.81 -9.94 -17.36
C LYS A 241 -15.30 -9.31 -16.05
N VAL A 242 -14.68 -9.65 -14.92
CA VAL A 242 -15.19 -9.24 -13.59
C VAL A 242 -14.65 -7.88 -13.16
N TYR A 243 -13.39 -7.56 -13.47
CA TYR A 243 -12.69 -6.40 -12.92
C TYR A 243 -12.27 -5.35 -13.95
N LEU A 244 -12.11 -5.71 -15.25
CA LEU A 244 -11.71 -4.77 -16.29
C LEU A 244 -12.90 -4.26 -17.14
N GLY A 245 -14.10 -4.78 -16.90
CA GLY A 245 -15.33 -4.30 -17.56
C GLY A 245 -15.46 -4.72 -19.01
N GLU A 246 -14.72 -5.71 -19.47
CA GLU A 246 -14.88 -6.27 -20.82
C GLU A 246 -16.14 -7.16 -20.86
N VAL A 247 -17.17 -6.65 -21.53
CA VAL A 247 -18.38 -7.40 -21.89
C VAL A 247 -18.00 -8.23 -23.13
N GLY A 248 -18.01 -9.55 -23.01
CA GLY A 248 -17.82 -10.50 -24.11
C GLY A 248 -19.00 -10.51 -25.07
#